data_1af8603ab4197b1574db34516b55e066
#
_entry.id   1af8603ab4197b1574db34516b55e066
#
_cell.length_a   1.000
_cell.length_b   1.000
_cell.length_c   1.000
_cell.angle_alpha   90.00
_cell.angle_beta   90.00
_cell.angle_gamma   90.00
#
_symmetry.space_group_name_H-M   'P 1'
#
loop_
_entity.id
_entity.type
_entity.pdbx_description
1 polymer ?
#
loop_
_entity_poly.entity_id
_entity_poly.type
_entity_poly.pdbx_seq_one_letter_code
_entity_poly.pdbx_strand_id
1 'polypeptide(L)'
;MNRLFATAALLVAAVSLPTAQGARMRARDLNIVVGALPTGRLNAITDVAGVLVGHATIVKGEGALKVGQGPVRTGVTAVLPRRDIWFNGVYAATHTLNGDGEMTGTHWIRDRETLMHPVLITNTGSVGTVHEAEIAFMNERHPSRDWAFLPVVAETWDG
;
A
#
# COMPACT_ATOMS: atom_id res chain seq x y z
N MET A 1 72.27 15.42 3.56
CA MET A 1 71.69 14.08 3.17
C MET A 1 70.32 13.96 3.68
N ASN A 2 69.30 14.37 2.88
CA ASN A 2 67.86 14.35 3.23
C ASN A 2 67.25 13.09 2.64
N ARG A 3 66.74 12.22 3.48
CA ARG A 3 65.90 11.08 3.05
C ARG A 3 64.46 11.44 3.17
N LEU A 4 63.79 11.66 2.03
CA LEU A 4 62.35 11.76 1.88
C LEU A 4 61.74 10.36 1.93
N PHE A 5 60.93 10.10 2.95
CA PHE A 5 60.03 8.92 2.99
C PHE A 5 58.71 9.32 2.35
N ALA A 6 58.42 8.75 1.19
CA ALA A 6 57.12 8.85 0.54
C ALA A 6 56.22 7.75 1.10
N THR A 7 55.22 8.15 1.84
CA THR A 7 54.16 7.23 2.34
C THR A 7 53.05 7.14 1.28
N ALA A 8 52.96 6.01 0.61
CA ALA A 8 51.86 5.73 -0.31
C ALA A 8 50.61 5.30 0.49
N ALA A 9 49.60 6.13 0.50
CA ALA A 9 48.28 5.78 1.06
C ALA A 9 47.50 4.96 0.05
N LEU A 10 47.26 3.68 0.34
CA LEU A 10 46.40 2.81 -0.44
C LEU A 10 44.93 3.15 -0.08
N LEU A 11 44.20 3.82 -0.99
CA LEU A 11 42.78 3.99 -0.89
C LEU A 11 42.08 2.67 -1.31
N VAL A 12 41.59 1.91 -0.35
CA VAL A 12 40.69 0.78 -0.61
C VAL A 12 39.29 1.33 -0.82
N ALA A 13 38.86 1.44 -2.08
CA ALA A 13 37.49 1.73 -2.42
C ALA A 13 36.61 0.51 -2.08
N ALA A 14 35.85 0.61 -1.01
CA ALA A 14 34.85 -0.38 -0.68
C ALA A 14 33.69 -0.30 -1.75
N VAL A 15 33.74 -1.20 -2.73
CA VAL A 15 32.65 -1.41 -3.66
C VAL A 15 31.55 -2.13 -2.89
N SER A 16 30.55 -1.39 -2.43
CA SER A 16 29.31 -1.96 -1.93
C SER A 16 28.56 -2.61 -3.10
N LEU A 17 28.66 -3.94 -3.20
CA LEU A 17 27.83 -4.72 -4.11
C LEU A 17 26.38 -4.56 -3.64
N PRO A 18 25.45 -4.16 -4.51
CA PRO A 18 24.04 -4.21 -4.16
C PRO A 18 23.69 -5.67 -3.87
N THR A 19 23.22 -5.97 -2.68
CA THR A 19 22.62 -7.27 -2.39
C THR A 19 21.45 -7.41 -3.35
N ALA A 20 21.58 -8.26 -4.35
CA ALA A 20 20.51 -8.64 -5.25
C ALA A 20 19.46 -9.32 -4.37
N GLN A 21 18.47 -8.55 -3.93
CA GLN A 21 17.24 -9.08 -3.37
C GLN A 21 16.60 -9.84 -4.54
N GLY A 22 16.71 -11.18 -4.50
CA GLY A 22 16.25 -12.04 -5.59
C GLY A 22 14.84 -11.62 -5.98
N ALA A 23 14.61 -11.38 -7.26
CA ALA A 23 13.32 -10.95 -7.77
C ALA A 23 12.24 -11.90 -7.24
N ARG A 24 11.28 -11.36 -6.49
CA ARG A 24 10.17 -12.15 -5.94
C ARG A 24 9.37 -12.68 -7.11
N MET A 25 9.33 -14.01 -7.25
CA MET A 25 8.59 -14.66 -8.32
C MET A 25 7.09 -14.51 -8.07
N ARG A 26 6.35 -14.27 -9.13
CA ARG A 26 4.88 -14.26 -9.10
C ARG A 26 4.37 -15.71 -9.19
N ALA A 27 3.14 -15.96 -8.76
CA ALA A 27 2.54 -17.29 -8.80
C ALA A 27 2.61 -17.92 -10.21
N ARG A 28 2.37 -17.14 -11.27
CA ARG A 28 2.45 -17.62 -12.67
C ARG A 28 3.86 -17.97 -13.11
N ASP A 29 4.89 -17.33 -12.59
CA ASP A 29 6.29 -17.67 -12.87
C ASP A 29 6.65 -19.06 -12.28
N LEU A 30 5.87 -19.49 -11.30
CA LEU A 30 5.94 -20.82 -10.66
C LEU A 30 4.93 -21.82 -11.27
N ASN A 31 4.32 -21.51 -12.41
CA ASN A 31 3.25 -22.28 -13.05
C ASN A 31 1.99 -22.45 -12.18
N ILE A 32 1.80 -21.62 -11.17
CA ILE A 32 0.58 -21.58 -10.37
C ILE A 32 -0.40 -20.64 -11.08
N VAL A 33 -1.34 -21.20 -11.82
CA VAL A 33 -2.34 -20.45 -12.59
C VAL A 33 -3.66 -20.47 -11.86
N VAL A 34 -4.13 -19.27 -11.46
CA VAL A 34 -5.44 -19.07 -10.85
C VAL A 34 -6.34 -18.35 -11.86
N GLY A 35 -7.54 -18.91 -12.05
CA GLY A 35 -8.51 -18.40 -13.01
C GLY A 35 -8.28 -18.88 -14.47
N ALA A 36 -9.34 -18.81 -15.24
CA ALA A 36 -9.37 -19.30 -16.64
C ALA A 36 -9.21 -18.18 -17.69
N LEU A 37 -9.36 -16.92 -17.27
CA LEU A 37 -9.29 -15.78 -18.19
C LEU A 37 -7.84 -15.37 -18.48
N PRO A 38 -7.57 -14.85 -19.68
CA PRO A 38 -6.26 -14.31 -20.00
C PRO A 38 -5.95 -13.09 -19.11
N THR A 39 -4.69 -12.94 -18.74
CA THR A 39 -4.24 -11.77 -17.98
C THR A 39 -4.02 -10.56 -18.88
N GLY A 40 -4.13 -9.36 -18.30
CA GLY A 40 -3.62 -8.15 -18.91
C GLY A 40 -2.07 -8.14 -18.98
N ARG A 41 -1.52 -7.12 -19.60
CA ARG A 41 -0.07 -6.98 -19.87
C ARG A 41 0.78 -7.01 -18.59
N LEU A 42 0.29 -6.41 -17.51
CA LEU A 42 0.99 -6.33 -16.21
C LEU A 42 0.55 -7.45 -15.26
N ASN A 43 -0.54 -8.15 -15.58
CA ASN A 43 -1.23 -9.04 -14.65
C ASN A 43 -1.46 -8.37 -13.30
N ALA A 44 -1.99 -7.17 -13.32
CA ALA A 44 -2.20 -6.30 -12.18
C ALA A 44 -3.46 -5.43 -12.36
N ILE A 45 -4.01 -4.91 -11.26
CA ILE A 45 -5.18 -4.01 -11.30
C ILE A 45 -4.92 -2.76 -12.15
N THR A 46 -3.67 -2.34 -12.27
CA THR A 46 -3.23 -1.21 -13.11
C THR A 46 -3.23 -1.50 -14.63
N ASP A 47 -3.61 -2.69 -15.05
CA ASP A 47 -3.96 -2.95 -16.46
C ASP A 47 -5.26 -2.21 -16.86
N VAL A 48 -6.09 -1.86 -15.88
CA VAL A 48 -7.27 -1.02 -16.11
C VAL A 48 -6.83 0.44 -16.24
N ALA A 49 -7.08 1.03 -17.39
CA ALA A 49 -6.68 2.40 -17.68
C ALA A 49 -7.26 3.41 -16.65
N GLY A 50 -6.41 4.24 -16.06
CA GLY A 50 -6.78 5.25 -15.09
C GLY A 50 -6.75 4.78 -13.63
N VAL A 51 -6.67 3.48 -13.36
CA VAL A 51 -6.48 2.96 -11.99
C VAL A 51 -5.06 3.22 -11.53
N LEU A 52 -4.92 3.77 -10.34
CA LEU A 52 -3.65 4.03 -9.69
C LEU A 52 -3.54 3.25 -8.39
N VAL A 53 -2.33 2.82 -8.08
CA VAL A 53 -2.01 2.14 -6.81
C VAL A 53 -0.79 2.80 -6.19
N GLY A 54 -0.88 3.07 -4.89
CA GLY A 54 0.22 3.56 -4.08
C GLY A 54 0.40 2.70 -2.82
N HIS A 55 1.64 2.65 -2.33
CA HIS A 55 1.98 1.95 -1.09
C HIS A 55 2.81 2.86 -0.19
N ALA A 56 2.51 2.85 1.10
CA ALA A 56 3.39 3.37 2.14
C ALA A 56 3.72 2.21 3.09
N THR A 57 5.01 1.89 3.21
CA THR A 57 5.47 0.75 4.01
C THR A 57 6.32 1.23 5.17
N ILE A 58 6.06 0.71 6.36
CA ILE A 58 6.83 0.97 7.56
C ILE A 58 7.59 -0.29 7.95
N VAL A 59 8.91 -0.23 7.87
CA VAL A 59 9.82 -1.27 8.33
C VAL A 59 10.72 -0.67 9.40
N LYS A 60 10.55 -1.08 10.66
CA LYS A 60 11.27 -0.51 11.80
C LYS A 60 11.62 -1.58 12.82
N GLY A 61 12.87 -1.58 13.27
CA GLY A 61 13.40 -2.54 14.23
C GLY A 61 13.69 -3.93 13.63
N GLU A 62 14.37 -4.76 14.40
CA GLU A 62 14.79 -6.12 14.03
C GLU A 62 14.58 -7.09 15.20
N GLY A 63 14.74 -8.37 14.94
CA GLY A 63 14.63 -9.44 15.93
C GLY A 63 13.21 -10.01 16.09
N ALA A 64 12.97 -10.76 17.15
CA ALA A 64 11.69 -11.37 17.43
C ALA A 64 10.65 -10.33 17.85
N LEU A 65 9.40 -10.55 17.45
CA LEU A 65 8.29 -9.69 17.81
C LEU A 65 8.10 -9.63 19.33
N LYS A 66 8.06 -8.40 19.88
CA LYS A 66 7.60 -8.10 21.23
C LYS A 66 6.41 -7.15 21.12
N VAL A 67 5.25 -7.60 21.52
CA VAL A 67 4.01 -6.83 21.45
C VAL A 67 4.16 -5.45 22.08
N GLY A 68 3.75 -4.40 21.36
CA GLY A 68 3.89 -3.00 21.78
C GLY A 68 5.30 -2.40 21.64
N GLN A 69 6.32 -3.17 21.24
CA GLN A 69 7.70 -2.72 21.08
C GLN A 69 8.25 -2.87 19.65
N GLY A 70 7.74 -3.82 18.90
CA GLY A 70 8.21 -4.14 17.55
C GLY A 70 8.97 -5.47 17.46
N PRO A 71 9.57 -5.79 16.32
CA PRO A 71 9.72 -4.96 15.10
C PRO A 71 8.39 -4.64 14.42
N VAL A 72 8.35 -3.51 13.70
CA VAL A 72 7.16 -3.07 12.94
C VAL A 72 7.34 -3.46 11.47
N ARG A 73 6.34 -4.12 10.93
CA ARG A 73 6.22 -4.48 9.51
C ARG A 73 4.77 -4.24 9.11
N THR A 74 4.48 -3.05 8.63
CA THR A 74 3.11 -2.65 8.31
C THR A 74 3.10 -1.61 7.19
N GLY A 75 1.92 -1.21 6.77
CA GLY A 75 1.78 -0.20 5.75
C GLY A 75 0.33 0.00 5.34
N VAL A 76 0.17 0.85 4.34
CA VAL A 76 -1.12 1.14 3.71
C VAL A 76 -0.96 1.01 2.21
N THR A 77 -1.91 0.34 1.58
CA THR A 77 -2.10 0.35 0.13
C THR A 77 -3.29 1.23 -0.19
N ALA A 78 -3.14 2.14 -1.14
CA ALA A 78 -4.23 2.95 -1.67
C ALA A 78 -4.50 2.55 -3.12
N VAL A 79 -5.75 2.23 -3.44
CA VAL A 79 -6.22 2.00 -4.80
C VAL A 79 -7.17 3.12 -5.19
N LEU A 80 -6.79 3.91 -6.19
CA LEU A 80 -7.63 4.96 -6.76
C LEU A 80 -8.21 4.47 -8.09
N PRO A 81 -9.51 4.24 -8.18
CA PRO A 81 -10.16 3.89 -9.44
C PRO A 81 -9.98 4.94 -10.53
N ARG A 82 -9.84 6.22 -10.12
CA ARG A 82 -9.54 7.36 -10.99
C ARG A 82 -8.93 8.50 -10.19
N ARG A 83 -8.15 9.38 -10.84
CA ARG A 83 -7.42 10.48 -10.17
C ARG A 83 -8.31 11.48 -9.42
N ASP A 84 -9.48 11.74 -9.94
CA ASP A 84 -10.43 12.73 -9.44
C ASP A 84 -11.63 12.08 -8.74
N ILE A 85 -11.42 10.91 -8.13
CA ILE A 85 -12.45 10.09 -7.48
C ILE A 85 -13.30 10.89 -6.49
N TRP A 86 -12.70 11.82 -5.77
CA TRP A 86 -13.40 12.66 -4.78
C TRP A 86 -14.44 13.63 -5.37
N PHE A 87 -14.36 13.89 -6.66
CA PHE A 87 -15.26 14.80 -7.38
C PHE A 87 -16.15 14.06 -8.37
N ASN A 88 -15.62 12.98 -8.92
CA ASN A 88 -16.24 12.17 -9.93
C ASN A 88 -16.20 10.71 -9.49
N GLY A 89 -17.18 10.30 -8.67
CA GLY A 89 -17.29 8.94 -8.20
C GLY A 89 -17.42 7.92 -9.33
N VAL A 90 -17.20 6.66 -9.00
CA VAL A 90 -17.41 5.53 -9.89
C VAL A 90 -18.52 4.64 -9.34
N TYR A 91 -19.23 3.93 -10.20
CA TYR A 91 -20.15 2.90 -9.75
C TYR A 91 -19.41 1.83 -8.98
N ALA A 92 -19.97 1.42 -7.87
CA ALA A 92 -19.37 0.42 -7.00
C ALA A 92 -20.42 -0.46 -6.33
N ALA A 93 -20.03 -1.68 -6.05
CA ALA A 93 -20.80 -2.63 -5.25
C ALA A 93 -19.86 -3.35 -4.28
N THR A 94 -20.42 -3.88 -3.22
CA THR A 94 -19.69 -4.68 -2.23
C THR A 94 -20.32 -6.06 -2.09
N HIS A 95 -19.50 -7.05 -1.83
CA HIS A 95 -19.95 -8.39 -1.48
C HIS A 95 -19.24 -8.83 -0.20
N THR A 96 -20.00 -9.33 0.76
CA THR A 96 -19.45 -9.90 1.99
C THR A 96 -19.35 -11.42 1.84
N LEU A 97 -18.14 -11.93 1.80
CA LEU A 97 -17.89 -13.37 1.74
C LEU A 97 -18.23 -14.05 3.08
N ASN A 98 -17.77 -13.44 4.18
CA ASN A 98 -18.00 -13.87 5.57
C ASN A 98 -17.84 -12.67 6.52
N GLY A 99 -17.85 -12.91 7.82
CA GLY A 99 -17.69 -11.87 8.85
C GLY A 99 -16.25 -11.71 9.39
N ASP A 100 -15.27 -12.37 8.78
CA ASP A 100 -13.88 -12.36 9.23
C ASP A 100 -13.07 -11.26 8.50
N GLY A 101 -13.59 -10.06 8.43
CA GLY A 101 -12.89 -8.97 7.80
C GLY A 101 -13.60 -7.64 8.01
N GLU A 102 -12.85 -6.61 8.35
CA GLU A 102 -13.37 -5.25 8.45
C GLU A 102 -13.22 -4.53 7.12
N MET A 103 -14.30 -3.86 6.69
CA MET A 103 -14.27 -2.90 5.59
C MET A 103 -15.24 -1.77 5.87
N THR A 104 -14.73 -0.59 6.15
CA THR A 104 -15.52 0.60 6.43
C THR A 104 -16.18 1.15 5.15
N GLY A 105 -17.16 2.03 5.28
CA GLY A 105 -17.81 2.70 4.14
C GLY A 105 -18.71 1.83 3.26
N THR A 106 -18.80 0.52 3.52
CA THR A 106 -19.61 -0.41 2.69
C THR A 106 -21.09 -0.10 2.69
N HIS A 107 -21.62 0.44 3.80
CA HIS A 107 -23.01 0.85 3.89
C HIS A 107 -23.35 1.98 2.92
N TRP A 108 -22.44 2.96 2.80
CA TRP A 108 -22.56 4.05 1.83
C TRP A 108 -22.57 3.54 0.39
N ILE A 109 -21.60 2.67 0.06
CA ILE A 109 -21.53 2.07 -1.28
C ILE A 109 -22.82 1.31 -1.58
N ARG A 110 -23.34 0.55 -0.62
CA ARG A 110 -24.59 -0.23 -0.78
C ARG A 110 -25.81 0.63 -0.98
N ASP A 111 -25.87 1.81 -0.31
CA ASP A 111 -26.98 2.75 -0.40
C ASP A 111 -26.90 3.61 -1.67
N ARG A 112 -25.70 4.03 -2.06
CA ARG A 112 -25.49 5.01 -3.14
C ARG A 112 -24.97 4.40 -4.44
N GLU A 113 -24.58 3.14 -4.42
CA GLU A 113 -23.96 2.45 -5.56
C GLU A 113 -22.74 3.19 -6.14
N THR A 114 -22.09 3.99 -5.29
CA THR A 114 -21.02 4.90 -5.71
C THR A 114 -19.87 4.86 -4.73
N LEU A 115 -18.65 4.79 -5.27
CA LEU A 115 -17.40 4.99 -4.56
C LEU A 115 -16.84 6.38 -4.91
N MET A 116 -16.56 7.19 -3.89
CA MET A 116 -16.04 8.56 -4.03
C MET A 116 -14.70 8.74 -3.29
N HIS A 117 -14.05 7.65 -2.92
CA HIS A 117 -12.80 7.63 -2.15
C HIS A 117 -11.84 6.59 -2.73
N PRO A 118 -10.54 6.68 -2.44
CA PRO A 118 -9.67 5.52 -2.62
C PRO A 118 -10.16 4.36 -1.75
N VAL A 119 -9.86 3.15 -2.18
CA VAL A 119 -9.92 1.99 -1.29
C VAL A 119 -8.57 1.87 -0.61
N LEU A 120 -8.55 2.00 0.70
CA LEU A 120 -7.36 1.86 1.54
C LEU A 120 -7.33 0.47 2.15
N ILE A 121 -6.17 -0.14 2.20
CA ILE A 121 -5.98 -1.50 2.73
C ILE A 121 -4.83 -1.47 3.72
N THR A 122 -5.04 -1.98 4.92
CA THR A 122 -4.03 -2.01 5.98
C THR A 122 -4.24 -3.22 6.90
N ASN A 123 -3.40 -3.39 7.92
CA ASN A 123 -3.62 -4.42 8.93
C ASN A 123 -4.84 -4.10 9.81
N THR A 124 -5.42 -5.13 10.42
CA THR A 124 -6.64 -5.05 11.24
C THR A 124 -6.57 -3.95 12.30
N GLY A 125 -5.48 -3.89 13.06
CA GLY A 125 -5.33 -2.92 14.16
C GLY A 125 -5.17 -1.47 13.71
N SER A 126 -4.95 -1.21 12.42
CA SER A 126 -4.71 0.12 11.85
C SER A 126 -5.88 0.67 11.06
N VAL A 127 -6.98 -0.08 10.88
CA VAL A 127 -8.14 0.35 10.09
C VAL A 127 -8.67 1.70 10.59
N GLY A 128 -8.90 1.86 11.89
CA GLY A 128 -9.38 3.12 12.47
C GLY A 128 -8.41 4.29 12.26
N THR A 129 -7.10 4.05 12.42
CA THR A 129 -6.07 5.07 12.20
C THR A 129 -6.02 5.54 10.75
N VAL A 130 -6.12 4.62 9.80
CA VAL A 130 -6.11 4.95 8.36
C VAL A 130 -7.39 5.65 7.96
N HIS A 131 -8.53 5.26 8.53
CA HIS A 131 -9.81 5.93 8.35
C HIS A 131 -9.76 7.41 8.78
N GLU A 132 -9.25 7.68 9.98
CA GLU A 132 -9.09 9.04 10.50
C GLU A 132 -8.08 9.85 9.65
N ALA A 133 -6.98 9.21 9.25
CA ALA A 133 -5.96 9.85 8.41
C ALA A 133 -6.49 10.29 7.04
N GLU A 134 -7.39 9.52 6.42
CA GLU A 134 -8.03 9.92 5.17
C GLU A 134 -8.94 11.14 5.38
N ILE A 135 -9.73 11.16 6.45
CA ILE A 135 -10.56 12.32 6.80
C ILE A 135 -9.69 13.56 6.98
N ALA A 136 -8.59 13.46 7.73
CA ALA A 136 -7.66 14.56 7.94
C ALA A 136 -7.04 15.04 6.62
N PHE A 137 -6.58 14.12 5.77
CA PHE A 137 -6.03 14.41 4.45
C PHE A 137 -7.02 15.18 3.55
N MET A 138 -8.29 14.79 3.58
CA MET A 138 -9.31 15.43 2.77
C MET A 138 -9.67 16.82 3.30
N ASN A 139 -9.75 16.98 4.62
CA ASN A 139 -10.00 18.28 5.24
C ASN A 139 -8.86 19.27 4.96
N GLU A 140 -7.62 18.80 4.98
CA GLU A 140 -6.45 19.63 4.62
C GLU A 140 -6.48 20.04 3.14
N ARG A 141 -6.82 19.13 2.25
CA ARG A 141 -6.85 19.35 0.79
C ARG A 141 -8.03 20.18 0.31
N HIS A 142 -9.16 20.07 1.01
CA HIS A 142 -10.43 20.66 0.60
C HIS A 142 -11.17 21.32 1.76
N PRO A 143 -10.57 22.30 2.46
CA PRO A 143 -11.12 22.85 3.72
C PRO A 143 -12.44 23.60 3.54
N SER A 144 -12.80 23.98 2.31
CA SER A 144 -14.04 24.71 2.01
C SER A 144 -15.22 23.77 1.66
N ARG A 145 -15.02 22.47 1.67
CA ARG A 145 -16.08 21.52 1.33
C ARG A 145 -16.71 20.93 2.59
N ASP A 146 -18.01 21.10 2.68
CA ASP A 146 -18.85 20.43 3.68
C ASP A 146 -19.14 19.02 3.19
N TRP A 147 -18.27 18.08 3.59
CA TRP A 147 -18.37 16.70 3.14
C TRP A 147 -18.61 15.77 4.32
N ALA A 148 -19.59 14.90 4.18
CA ALA A 148 -19.64 13.70 4.99
C ALA A 148 -18.68 12.67 4.37
N PHE A 149 -17.52 12.45 5.00
CA PHE A 149 -16.59 11.41 4.55
C PHE A 149 -16.90 10.09 5.23
N LEU A 150 -17.05 9.07 4.42
CA LEU A 150 -17.13 7.69 4.85
C LEU A 150 -16.02 6.90 4.14
N PRO A 151 -14.76 7.03 4.60
CA PRO A 151 -13.62 6.35 4.01
C PRO A 151 -13.84 4.84 3.88
N VAL A 152 -13.29 4.29 2.80
CA VAL A 152 -13.30 2.84 2.56
C VAL A 152 -11.93 2.29 2.93
N VAL A 153 -11.85 1.69 4.11
CA VAL A 153 -10.64 1.07 4.63
C VAL A 153 -10.92 -0.39 4.91
N ALA A 154 -10.18 -1.25 4.24
CA ALA A 154 -10.26 -2.70 4.39
C ALA A 154 -9.06 -3.22 5.17
N GLU A 155 -9.27 -4.31 5.88
CA GLU A 155 -8.19 -4.99 6.60
C GLU A 155 -7.56 -6.10 5.78
N THR A 156 -6.29 -6.40 6.13
CA THR A 156 -5.63 -7.65 5.83
C THR A 156 -5.18 -8.28 7.15
N TRP A 157 -5.46 -9.56 7.32
CA TRP A 157 -4.92 -10.33 8.44
C TRP A 157 -3.64 -11.00 8.00
N ASP A 158 -2.55 -10.71 8.65
CA ASP A 158 -1.21 -11.20 8.32
C ASP A 158 -0.53 -11.99 9.48
N GLY A 159 -1.34 -12.39 10.44
CA GLY A 159 -0.95 -13.27 11.54
C GLY A 159 -0.60 -12.55 12.82
#